data_d74bb6fd5c38a56c4c0bc77880dae6f3
#
_entry.id   d74bb6fd5c38a56c4c0bc77880dae6f3
#
_cell.length_a   1.000
_cell.length_b   1.000
_cell.length_c   1.000
_cell.angle_alpha   90.00
_cell.angle_beta   90.00
_cell.angle_gamma   90.00
#
_symmetry.space_group_name_H-M   'P 1'
#
loop_
_entity.id
_entity.type
_entity.pdbx_description
1 polymer ?
#
loop_
_entity_poly.entity_id
_entity_poly.type
_entity_poly.pdbx_seq_one_letter_code
_entity_poly.pdbx_strand_id
1 'polypeptide(L)'
;MLAAAASGLAVAQSTPSDFDDFEAGVLARHDAAVEAWLAHQNLDPGSRRYGGFADANGFFNGASVTNTFEAFVPAYLHPRSRFYRSPLLVERMRLCEMFLQKHTSPEGNIDLWITNFASPPDTSFAVHSACRAALLARRQKAPELEALVQPFLKRSTPALLTGGIHTPNHRWEMCAALASLHELYPNPALVKRIDQWLAEGIDLDSDDQYTERSTVVYNSIVNQALVIVALKLNRPQLLEPVRRNINGVLYLLHGSPASGYEVETGISRRQDLNTRGGLARYWHPLAVLAQRDKNPVYLTLARHYQGDAVGLGQLMLEPELLKLEGAGAPVPENYEKMFPRMGVARIRRGLTSATIFTKDKSSFFSLRRGDAVIRSVRFATGFFGKGQFKPTVFTRQTNAYVLTQALEGPYYQPFTPGRRVDMTFDETREQRPKTQVQKLTQSAEIRETPQGFALRIRAEGTKDVPLTIEINCREDATLDGVDQVSHDVYRPHPGAARISISRGAQAIRVSPLPVAHNWYEVRGAESKLPGPSIFLTGLTPFDITLNFEVT
;
A
#
# COMPACT_ATOMS: atom_id res chain seq x y z
N MET A 1 -38.07 6.33 -20.76
CA MET A 1 -37.75 7.44 -19.85
C MET A 1 -37.68 6.87 -18.44
N LEU A 2 -36.48 6.59 -17.96
CA LEU A 2 -36.21 6.23 -16.56
C LEU A 2 -35.13 7.19 -16.07
N ALA A 3 -35.52 8.06 -15.14
CA ALA A 3 -34.65 9.05 -14.54
C ALA A 3 -33.64 8.37 -13.64
N ALA A 4 -32.36 8.55 -13.94
CA ALA A 4 -31.26 8.20 -13.02
C ALA A 4 -31.23 9.22 -11.87
N ALA A 5 -31.55 8.77 -10.67
CA ALA A 5 -31.33 9.53 -9.45
C ALA A 5 -29.82 9.63 -9.18
N ALA A 6 -29.24 10.77 -9.48
CA ALA A 6 -27.90 11.12 -9.03
C ALA A 6 -27.98 11.43 -7.52
N SER A 7 -27.48 10.52 -6.70
CA SER A 7 -27.21 10.79 -5.28
C SER A 7 -25.95 11.68 -5.19
N GLY A 8 -26.16 12.99 -5.39
CA GLY A 8 -25.14 13.99 -5.13
C GLY A 8 -24.89 14.10 -3.63
N LEU A 9 -23.72 13.71 -3.17
CA LEU A 9 -23.19 14.14 -1.88
C LEU A 9 -23.06 15.67 -1.96
N ALA A 10 -23.97 16.38 -1.31
CA ALA A 10 -23.90 17.83 -1.14
C ALA A 10 -22.66 18.15 -0.28
N VAL A 11 -21.65 18.72 -0.91
CA VAL A 11 -20.47 19.23 -0.22
C VAL A 11 -20.89 20.55 0.45
N ALA A 12 -21.12 20.52 1.74
CA ALA A 12 -21.33 21.72 2.54
C ALA A 12 -20.08 22.61 2.50
N GLN A 13 -20.26 23.91 2.28
CA GLN A 13 -19.21 24.90 2.49
C GLN A 13 -18.94 25.01 4.00
N SER A 14 -17.70 24.85 4.44
CA SER A 14 -17.31 24.97 5.84
C SER A 14 -17.55 26.40 6.34
N THR A 15 -18.26 26.52 7.45
CA THR A 15 -18.43 27.79 8.18
C THR A 15 -17.26 28.01 9.16
N PRO A 16 -17.04 29.23 9.69
CA PRO A 16 -16.02 29.44 10.73
C PRO A 16 -16.18 28.53 11.96
N SER A 17 -17.41 28.14 12.33
CA SER A 17 -17.68 27.17 13.39
C SER A 17 -17.14 25.77 13.06
N ASP A 18 -17.16 25.36 11.78
CA ASP A 18 -16.68 24.04 11.36
C ASP A 18 -15.15 23.92 11.48
N PHE A 19 -14.42 25.03 11.28
CA PHE A 19 -12.96 25.03 11.45
C PHE A 19 -12.55 24.98 12.92
N ASP A 20 -13.27 25.70 13.80
CA ASP A 20 -13.02 25.67 15.24
C ASP A 20 -13.31 24.28 15.83
N ASP A 21 -14.35 23.61 15.36
CA ASP A 21 -14.68 22.22 15.73
C ASP A 21 -13.64 21.23 15.19
N PHE A 22 -13.17 21.43 13.96
CA PHE A 22 -12.10 20.63 13.39
C PHE A 22 -10.80 20.78 14.19
N GLU A 23 -10.37 22.04 14.48
CA GLU A 23 -9.19 22.31 15.30
C GLU A 23 -9.31 21.69 16.69
N ALA A 24 -10.47 21.81 17.34
CA ALA A 24 -10.74 21.21 18.65
C ALA A 24 -10.61 19.68 18.59
N GLY A 25 -11.13 19.05 17.55
CA GLY A 25 -11.00 17.60 17.33
C GLY A 25 -9.53 17.17 17.10
N VAL A 26 -8.77 17.90 16.30
CA VAL A 26 -7.33 17.66 16.11
C VAL A 26 -6.58 17.78 17.42
N LEU A 27 -6.84 18.83 18.18
CA LEU A 27 -6.21 19.10 19.47
C LEU A 27 -6.50 17.99 20.49
N ALA A 28 -7.77 17.60 20.63
CA ALA A 28 -8.17 16.54 21.57
C ALA A 28 -7.47 15.20 21.28
N ARG A 29 -7.43 14.80 20.00
CA ARG A 29 -6.71 13.59 19.59
C ARG A 29 -5.22 13.70 19.84
N HIS A 30 -4.64 14.87 19.57
CA HIS A 30 -3.23 15.12 19.77
C HIS A 30 -2.83 15.05 21.23
N ASP A 31 -3.60 15.71 22.12
CA ASP A 31 -3.36 15.70 23.56
C ASP A 31 -3.50 14.29 24.15
N ALA A 32 -4.46 13.49 23.67
CA ALA A 32 -4.59 12.09 24.06
C ALA A 32 -3.37 11.24 23.62
N ALA A 33 -2.86 11.47 22.41
CA ALA A 33 -1.65 10.81 21.92
C ALA A 33 -0.42 11.21 22.75
N VAL A 34 -0.26 12.49 23.09
CA VAL A 34 0.84 12.97 23.94
C VAL A 34 0.80 12.32 25.33
N GLU A 35 -0.39 12.19 25.93
CA GLU A 35 -0.54 11.49 27.23
C GLU A 35 -0.10 10.03 27.14
N ALA A 36 -0.53 9.34 26.08
CA ALA A 36 -0.09 7.97 25.83
C ALA A 36 1.44 7.87 25.66
N TRP A 37 2.06 8.78 24.90
CA TRP A 37 3.51 8.82 24.76
C TRP A 37 4.23 9.08 26.08
N LEU A 38 3.76 10.00 26.90
CA LEU A 38 4.31 10.29 28.22
C LEU A 38 4.33 9.03 29.13
N ALA A 39 3.28 8.20 29.03
CA ALA A 39 3.20 6.94 29.79
C ALA A 39 4.16 5.84 29.28
N HIS A 40 4.59 5.91 28.02
CA HIS A 40 5.42 4.87 27.39
C HIS A 40 6.92 5.22 27.31
N GLN A 41 7.34 6.43 27.72
CA GLN A 41 8.75 6.79 27.74
C GLN A 41 9.51 5.98 28.80
N ASN A 42 10.65 5.43 28.43
CA ASN A 42 11.51 4.73 29.40
C ASN A 42 12.19 5.73 30.35
N LEU A 43 11.86 5.67 31.62
CA LEU A 43 12.35 6.58 32.66
C LEU A 43 13.34 5.95 33.62
N ASP A 44 13.80 4.72 33.36
CA ASP A 44 14.82 4.06 34.17
C ASP A 44 16.22 4.59 33.78
N PRO A 45 16.89 5.37 34.65
CA PRO A 45 18.22 5.93 34.38
C PRO A 45 19.31 4.85 34.19
N GLY A 46 19.09 3.65 34.76
CA GLY A 46 19.99 2.50 34.60
C GLY A 46 19.84 1.79 33.27
N SER A 47 18.76 2.05 32.55
CA SER A 47 18.47 1.43 31.26
C SER A 47 19.32 2.02 30.14
N ARG A 48 19.82 1.15 29.26
CA ARG A 48 20.38 1.62 27.96
C ARG A 48 19.34 2.36 27.09
N ARG A 49 18.06 2.20 27.40
CA ARG A 49 16.89 2.73 26.66
C ARG A 49 16.35 4.01 27.30
N TYR A 50 17.00 4.55 28.33
CA TYR A 50 16.56 5.75 29.05
C TYR A 50 16.25 6.91 28.11
N GLY A 51 15.07 7.49 28.22
CA GLY A 51 14.57 8.56 27.36
C GLY A 51 13.92 8.13 26.04
N GLY A 52 14.03 6.84 25.68
CA GLY A 52 13.50 6.30 24.43
C GLY A 52 12.05 5.84 24.51
N PHE A 53 11.49 5.56 23.33
CA PHE A 53 10.14 5.01 23.13
C PHE A 53 10.24 3.72 22.32
N ALA A 54 9.48 2.71 22.73
CA ALA A 54 9.36 1.48 21.96
C ALA A 54 8.45 1.69 20.74
N ASP A 55 8.81 1.07 19.60
CA ASP A 55 7.90 0.88 18.49
C ASP A 55 6.90 -0.26 18.76
N ALA A 56 6.02 -0.54 17.80
CA ALA A 56 5.00 -1.60 17.91
C ALA A 56 5.58 -3.01 18.16
N ASN A 57 6.87 -3.24 17.85
CA ASN A 57 7.57 -4.50 18.08
C ASN A 57 8.38 -4.49 19.39
N GLY A 58 8.33 -3.41 20.17
CA GLY A 58 9.06 -3.24 21.42
C GLY A 58 10.52 -2.80 21.25
N PHE A 59 10.94 -2.39 20.04
CA PHE A 59 12.27 -1.84 19.79
C PHE A 59 12.33 -0.34 20.02
N PHE A 60 13.43 0.12 20.61
CA PHE A 60 13.70 1.53 20.87
C PHE A 60 14.67 2.04 19.82
N ASN A 61 14.26 3.00 19.02
CA ASN A 61 15.08 3.57 17.94
C ASN A 61 14.97 5.10 17.87
N GLY A 62 15.92 5.74 17.19
CA GLY A 62 15.98 7.20 17.07
C GLY A 62 14.77 7.80 16.33
N ALA A 63 14.20 7.10 15.36
CA ALA A 63 13.02 7.58 14.63
C ALA A 63 11.78 7.64 15.53
N SER A 64 11.54 6.66 16.40
CA SER A 64 10.46 6.71 17.38
C SER A 64 10.61 7.92 18.33
N VAL A 65 11.85 8.22 18.74
CA VAL A 65 12.15 9.35 19.62
C VAL A 65 11.90 10.69 18.93
N THR A 66 12.35 10.87 17.68
CA THR A 66 12.14 12.13 16.94
C THR A 66 10.67 12.35 16.59
N ASN A 67 9.92 11.30 16.25
CA ASN A 67 8.47 11.39 16.01
C ASN A 67 7.73 11.83 17.28
N THR A 68 8.11 11.30 18.44
CA THR A 68 7.50 11.70 19.72
C THR A 68 7.91 13.11 20.11
N PHE A 69 9.16 13.51 19.89
CA PHE A 69 9.62 14.87 20.08
C PHE A 69 8.82 15.85 19.17
N GLU A 70 8.62 15.51 17.90
CA GLU A 70 7.79 16.28 16.97
C GLU A 70 6.34 16.42 17.47
N ALA A 71 5.78 15.39 18.13
CA ALA A 71 4.45 15.46 18.72
C ALA A 71 4.40 16.33 20.00
N PHE A 72 5.44 16.35 20.82
CA PHE A 72 5.47 17.14 22.05
C PHE A 72 5.55 18.64 21.79
N VAL A 73 6.26 19.07 20.74
CA VAL A 73 6.47 20.51 20.43
C VAL A 73 5.14 21.24 20.18
N PRO A 74 4.24 20.82 19.29
CA PRO A 74 2.97 21.52 19.08
C PRO A 74 2.07 21.50 20.32
N ALA A 75 2.05 20.41 21.10
CA ALA A 75 1.28 20.37 22.36
C ALA A 75 1.81 21.39 23.39
N TYR A 76 3.12 21.56 23.50
CA TYR A 76 3.72 22.58 24.35
C TYR A 76 3.43 24.00 23.88
N LEU A 77 3.33 24.23 22.57
CA LEU A 77 3.21 25.56 21.98
C LEU A 77 1.77 26.02 21.77
N HIS A 78 0.81 25.12 21.64
CA HIS A 78 -0.57 25.46 21.32
C HIS A 78 -1.33 25.93 22.58
N PRO A 79 -1.90 27.18 22.61
CA PRO A 79 -2.49 27.75 23.84
C PRO A 79 -3.67 26.96 24.40
N ARG A 80 -4.40 26.22 23.56
CA ARG A 80 -5.56 25.42 23.96
C ARG A 80 -5.21 23.99 24.34
N SER A 81 -3.94 23.55 24.16
CA SER A 81 -3.50 22.24 24.61
C SER A 81 -3.45 22.18 26.14
N ARG A 82 -3.85 21.05 26.71
CA ARG A 82 -3.68 20.79 28.16
C ARG A 82 -2.22 20.70 28.60
N PHE A 83 -1.31 20.57 27.62
CA PHE A 83 0.14 20.55 27.82
C PHE A 83 0.80 21.91 27.50
N TYR A 84 0.02 22.97 27.30
CA TYR A 84 0.56 24.30 26.97
C TYR A 84 1.57 24.75 28.03
N ARG A 85 2.81 25.05 27.59
CA ARG A 85 3.94 25.47 28.44
C ARG A 85 4.22 24.50 29.60
N SER A 86 3.92 23.22 29.46
CA SER A 86 4.12 22.19 30.47
C SER A 86 5.61 21.94 30.75
N PRO A 87 6.12 22.16 31.99
CA PRO A 87 7.50 21.81 32.35
C PRO A 87 7.81 20.32 32.16
N LEU A 88 6.78 19.46 32.36
CA LEU A 88 6.90 18.02 32.13
C LEU A 88 7.28 17.72 30.68
N LEU A 89 6.66 18.36 29.68
CA LEU A 89 7.05 18.12 28.29
C LEU A 89 8.49 18.52 28.01
N VAL A 90 8.97 19.63 28.60
CA VAL A 90 10.38 20.06 28.44
C VAL A 90 11.33 19.03 29.03
N GLU A 91 11.02 18.49 30.21
CA GLU A 91 11.78 17.41 30.85
C GLU A 91 11.84 16.18 29.92
N ARG A 92 10.69 15.75 29.40
CA ARG A 92 10.60 14.58 28.53
C ARG A 92 11.30 14.78 27.19
N MET A 93 11.26 15.96 26.60
CA MET A 93 12.02 16.31 25.40
C MET A 93 13.54 16.34 25.65
N ARG A 94 14.00 16.71 26.86
CA ARG A 94 15.42 16.57 27.24
C ARG A 94 15.85 15.11 27.30
N LEU A 95 14.99 14.22 27.79
CA LEU A 95 15.27 12.80 27.76
C LEU A 95 15.34 12.25 26.32
N CYS A 96 14.51 12.75 25.42
CA CYS A 96 14.61 12.43 23.99
C CYS A 96 15.99 12.85 23.42
N GLU A 97 16.44 14.06 23.73
CA GLU A 97 17.76 14.55 23.32
C GLU A 97 18.89 13.66 23.85
N MET A 98 18.87 13.33 25.14
CA MET A 98 19.85 12.43 25.74
C MET A 98 19.88 11.05 25.05
N PHE A 99 18.71 10.48 24.75
CA PHE A 99 18.62 9.22 23.99
C PHE A 99 19.27 9.36 22.61
N LEU A 100 18.94 10.42 21.87
CA LEU A 100 19.47 10.67 20.52
C LEU A 100 21.00 10.85 20.56
N GLN A 101 21.53 11.59 21.52
CA GLN A 101 22.98 11.75 21.69
C GLN A 101 23.69 10.42 21.94
N LYS A 102 23.09 9.55 22.76
CA LYS A 102 23.65 8.24 23.12
C LYS A 102 23.59 7.24 21.95
N HIS A 103 22.53 7.30 21.13
CA HIS A 103 22.22 6.29 20.11
C HIS A 103 22.46 6.76 18.66
N THR A 104 23.03 7.94 18.45
CA THR A 104 23.55 8.37 17.16
C THR A 104 25.06 8.06 17.10
N SER A 105 25.48 7.37 16.04
CA SER A 105 26.89 6.99 15.86
C SER A 105 27.80 8.21 15.73
N PRO A 106 29.13 8.05 15.86
CA PRO A 106 30.08 9.14 15.59
C PRO A 106 29.93 9.73 14.18
N GLU A 107 29.57 8.90 13.18
CA GLU A 107 29.35 9.30 11.79
C GLU A 107 27.99 9.97 11.58
N GLY A 108 27.13 10.01 12.59
CA GLY A 108 25.82 10.67 12.58
C GLY A 108 24.64 9.81 12.19
N ASN A 109 24.80 8.49 12.08
CA ASN A 109 23.72 7.57 11.76
C ASN A 109 23.00 7.05 13.00
N ILE A 110 21.71 6.76 12.84
CA ILE A 110 20.93 5.93 13.77
C ILE A 110 20.72 4.53 13.21
N ASP A 111 20.35 3.61 14.09
CA ASP A 111 19.91 2.26 13.72
C ASP A 111 18.38 2.18 13.72
N LEU A 112 17.85 1.38 12.80
CA LEU A 112 16.52 0.81 12.88
C LEU A 112 16.68 -0.66 13.30
N TRP A 113 16.64 -0.94 14.61
CA TRP A 113 17.08 -2.20 15.21
C TRP A 113 16.33 -3.46 14.75
N ILE A 114 15.27 -3.30 14.00
CA ILE A 114 14.54 -4.44 13.38
C ILE A 114 15.18 -4.89 12.06
N THR A 115 15.99 -4.05 11.37
CA THR A 115 16.49 -4.40 10.02
C THR A 115 17.71 -3.64 9.53
N ASN A 116 17.91 -2.34 9.89
CA ASN A 116 18.94 -1.50 9.29
C ASN A 116 19.88 -0.93 10.34
N PHE A 117 21.18 -0.99 10.09
CA PHE A 117 22.19 -0.55 11.04
C PHE A 117 23.11 0.51 10.39
N ALA A 118 23.53 1.50 11.19
CA ALA A 118 24.24 2.69 10.71
C ALA A 118 23.56 3.27 9.45
N SER A 119 22.25 3.51 9.53
CA SER A 119 21.38 3.70 8.38
C SER A 119 21.18 5.19 8.02
N PRO A 120 21.78 5.70 6.94
CA PRO A 120 21.48 7.06 6.48
C PRO A 120 20.00 7.26 6.10
N PRO A 121 19.30 6.30 5.47
CA PRO A 121 17.87 6.43 5.19
C PRO A 121 17.01 6.61 6.45
N ASP A 122 17.17 5.74 7.45
CA ASP A 122 16.40 5.84 8.70
C ASP A 122 16.77 7.10 9.48
N THR A 123 18.02 7.53 9.39
CA THR A 123 18.48 8.83 9.90
C THR A 123 17.76 9.98 9.18
N SER A 124 17.50 9.86 7.87
CA SER A 124 16.78 10.92 7.13
C SER A 124 15.34 11.09 7.61
N PHE A 125 14.60 10.03 7.89
CA PHE A 125 13.26 10.11 8.49
C PHE A 125 13.30 10.80 9.86
N ALA A 126 14.25 10.41 10.71
CA ALA A 126 14.44 11.03 12.02
C ALA A 126 14.81 12.52 11.93
N VAL A 127 15.71 12.87 11.02
CA VAL A 127 16.09 14.27 10.76
C VAL A 127 14.93 15.08 10.23
N HIS A 128 14.11 14.51 9.35
CA HIS A 128 12.94 15.22 8.79
C HIS A 128 11.92 15.56 9.90
N SER A 129 11.55 14.62 10.76
CA SER A 129 10.68 14.87 11.92
C SER A 129 11.29 15.91 12.88
N ALA A 130 12.58 15.79 13.18
CA ALA A 130 13.29 16.74 14.01
C ALA A 130 13.34 18.16 13.41
N CYS A 131 13.48 18.27 12.08
CA CYS A 131 13.41 19.56 11.38
C CYS A 131 12.04 20.21 11.46
N ARG A 132 10.95 19.43 11.36
CA ARG A 132 9.58 19.94 11.50
C ARG A 132 9.35 20.50 12.91
N ALA A 133 9.80 19.80 13.94
CA ALA A 133 9.77 20.27 15.32
C ALA A 133 10.56 21.55 15.52
N ALA A 134 11.81 21.61 15.03
CA ALA A 134 12.66 22.79 15.12
C ALA A 134 12.09 23.99 14.35
N LEU A 135 11.52 23.76 13.16
CA LEU A 135 10.88 24.80 12.36
C LEU A 135 9.66 25.41 13.07
N LEU A 136 8.82 24.55 13.67
CA LEU A 136 7.68 25.00 14.46
C LEU A 136 8.13 25.81 15.68
N ALA A 137 9.11 25.32 16.43
CA ALA A 137 9.69 26.02 17.57
C ALA A 137 10.23 27.42 17.17
N ARG A 138 10.95 27.50 16.05
CA ARG A 138 11.49 28.78 15.51
C ARG A 138 10.36 29.75 15.13
N ARG A 139 9.33 29.29 14.40
CA ARG A 139 8.18 30.12 13.98
C ARG A 139 7.37 30.63 15.18
N GLN A 140 7.29 29.84 16.25
CA GLN A 140 6.59 30.19 17.49
C GLN A 140 7.49 30.90 18.52
N LYS A 141 8.72 31.28 18.13
CA LYS A 141 9.69 31.99 18.97
C LYS A 141 10.02 31.26 20.29
N ALA A 142 10.20 29.95 20.22
CA ALA A 142 10.59 29.07 21.32
C ALA A 142 11.98 28.45 21.07
N PRO A 143 13.07 29.29 21.11
CA PRO A 143 14.42 28.83 20.77
C PRO A 143 14.94 27.74 21.70
N GLU A 144 14.43 27.65 22.92
CA GLU A 144 14.76 26.61 23.90
C GLU A 144 14.39 25.20 23.41
N LEU A 145 13.30 25.06 22.63
CA LEU A 145 12.89 23.78 22.05
C LEU A 145 13.73 23.41 20.82
N GLU A 146 14.05 24.41 19.98
CA GLU A 146 14.97 24.19 18.86
C GLU A 146 16.35 23.74 19.36
N ALA A 147 16.84 24.36 20.47
CA ALA A 147 18.12 24.04 21.06
C ALA A 147 18.22 22.58 21.54
N LEU A 148 17.10 21.95 21.94
CA LEU A 148 17.07 20.55 22.36
C LEU A 148 17.33 19.57 21.21
N VAL A 149 16.90 19.87 20.01
CA VAL A 149 17.02 18.95 18.86
C VAL A 149 18.19 19.30 17.92
N GLN A 150 18.69 20.52 17.99
CA GLN A 150 19.79 21.01 17.14
C GLN A 150 21.06 20.17 17.21
N PRO A 151 21.52 19.65 18.39
CA PRO A 151 22.71 18.79 18.45
C PRO A 151 22.58 17.53 17.60
N PHE A 152 21.40 16.87 17.64
CA PHE A 152 21.11 15.71 16.80
C PHE A 152 21.15 16.09 15.31
N LEU A 153 20.49 17.19 14.90
CA LEU A 153 20.46 17.66 13.51
C LEU A 153 21.87 17.96 12.98
N LYS A 154 22.70 18.63 13.78
CA LYS A 154 24.09 18.93 13.41
C LYS A 154 24.94 17.66 13.27
N ARG A 155 24.79 16.71 14.22
CA ARG A 155 25.54 15.47 14.22
C ARG A 155 25.17 14.56 13.03
N SER A 156 23.88 14.53 12.64
CA SER A 156 23.38 13.67 11.57
C SER A 156 23.58 14.25 10.16
N THR A 157 23.83 15.55 10.02
CA THR A 157 24.03 16.22 8.73
C THR A 157 25.13 15.55 7.87
N PRO A 158 26.34 15.22 8.37
CA PRO A 158 27.37 14.55 7.58
C PRO A 158 26.93 13.20 7.03
N ALA A 159 26.18 12.42 7.83
CA ALA A 159 25.67 11.11 7.42
C ALA A 159 24.75 11.22 6.18
N LEU A 160 23.90 12.26 6.12
CA LEU A 160 23.02 12.51 4.98
C LEU A 160 23.75 13.05 3.74
N LEU A 161 24.82 13.83 3.94
CA LEU A 161 25.64 14.36 2.86
C LEU A 161 26.43 13.28 2.12
N THR A 162 26.86 12.21 2.81
CA THR A 162 27.73 11.17 2.25
C THR A 162 27.08 9.80 2.18
N GLY A 163 26.01 9.58 2.92
CA GLY A 163 25.34 8.30 3.02
C GLY A 163 24.61 7.86 1.75
N GLY A 164 24.47 6.54 1.62
CA GLY A 164 23.75 5.91 0.51
C GLY A 164 22.34 5.47 0.89
N ILE A 165 21.70 4.80 -0.06
CA ILE A 165 20.34 4.23 0.07
C ILE A 165 20.36 2.76 -0.31
N HIS A 166 19.31 1.99 0.08
CA HIS A 166 19.12 0.61 -0.37
C HIS A 166 17.72 0.35 -0.96
N THR A 167 16.81 1.33 -0.89
CA THR A 167 15.49 1.28 -1.57
C THR A 167 15.16 2.61 -2.26
N PRO A 168 14.39 2.61 -3.35
CA PRO A 168 14.14 3.81 -4.15
C PRO A 168 13.51 4.98 -3.38
N ASN A 169 12.54 4.72 -2.49
CA ASN A 169 11.85 5.77 -1.74
C ASN A 169 12.79 6.54 -0.80
N HIS A 170 13.80 5.89 -0.24
CA HIS A 170 14.79 6.49 0.66
C HIS A 170 15.55 7.65 0.02
N ARG A 171 15.80 7.60 -1.29
CA ARG A 171 16.41 8.67 -2.05
C ARG A 171 15.66 9.99 -1.90
N TRP A 172 14.34 9.92 -2.02
CA TRP A 172 13.49 11.11 -1.98
C TRP A 172 13.28 11.61 -0.56
N GLU A 173 13.12 10.71 0.42
CA GLU A 173 13.05 11.09 1.83
C GLU A 173 14.35 11.78 2.31
N MET A 174 15.50 11.27 1.88
CA MET A 174 16.78 11.92 2.14
C MET A 174 16.85 13.32 1.53
N CYS A 175 16.33 13.51 0.31
CA CYS A 175 16.23 14.85 -0.32
C CYS A 175 15.31 15.77 0.48
N ALA A 176 14.18 15.31 1.00
CA ALA A 176 13.26 16.09 1.82
C ALA A 176 13.89 16.49 3.16
N ALA A 177 14.61 15.58 3.81
CA ALA A 177 15.37 15.86 5.03
C ALA A 177 16.47 16.91 4.78
N LEU A 178 17.24 16.77 3.70
CA LEU A 178 18.28 17.74 3.30
C LEU A 178 17.70 19.13 2.98
N ALA A 179 16.55 19.19 2.29
CA ALA A 179 15.86 20.45 2.01
C ALA A 179 15.34 21.12 3.28
N SER A 180 14.84 20.33 4.24
CA SER A 180 14.38 20.82 5.54
C SER A 180 15.53 21.31 6.42
N LEU A 181 16.67 20.64 6.40
CA LEU A 181 17.90 21.11 7.03
C LEU A 181 18.39 22.42 6.41
N HIS A 182 18.32 22.55 5.08
CA HIS A 182 18.73 23.78 4.37
C HIS A 182 17.84 24.97 4.73
N GLU A 183 16.54 24.77 4.90
CA GLU A 183 15.62 25.82 5.36
C GLU A 183 16.00 26.32 6.78
N LEU A 184 16.32 25.39 7.69
CA LEU A 184 16.70 25.72 9.06
C LEU A 184 18.13 26.30 9.16
N TYR A 185 19.07 25.67 8.49
CA TYR A 185 20.50 25.97 8.55
C TYR A 185 21.06 26.02 7.13
N PRO A 186 20.97 27.17 6.43
CA PRO A 186 21.37 27.32 5.05
C PRO A 186 22.80 26.80 4.78
N ASN A 187 22.89 25.76 3.94
CA ASN A 187 24.17 25.14 3.57
C ASN A 187 24.09 24.66 2.10
N PRO A 188 24.88 25.26 1.18
CA PRO A 188 24.88 24.87 -0.24
C PRO A 188 25.24 23.41 -0.50
N ALA A 189 26.00 22.75 0.38
CA ALA A 189 26.35 21.34 0.22
C ALA A 189 25.12 20.43 0.29
N LEU A 190 24.09 20.80 1.08
CA LEU A 190 22.82 20.06 1.17
C LEU A 190 22.08 20.10 -0.17
N VAL A 191 21.99 21.28 -0.79
CA VAL A 191 21.37 21.45 -2.11
C VAL A 191 22.15 20.70 -3.18
N LYS A 192 23.48 20.77 -3.16
CA LYS A 192 24.33 20.00 -4.09
C LYS A 192 24.09 18.49 -3.98
N ARG A 193 23.89 17.97 -2.76
CA ARG A 193 23.59 16.55 -2.55
C ARG A 193 22.21 16.17 -3.11
N ILE A 194 21.21 17.02 -2.92
CA ILE A 194 19.88 16.86 -3.55
C ILE A 194 20.02 16.83 -5.08
N ASP A 195 20.81 17.73 -5.66
CA ASP A 195 21.03 17.77 -7.12
C ASP A 195 21.67 16.49 -7.64
N GLN A 196 22.59 15.88 -6.89
CA GLN A 196 23.17 14.59 -7.26
C GLN A 196 22.11 13.49 -7.36
N TRP A 197 21.18 13.41 -6.39
CA TRP A 197 20.08 12.44 -6.41
C TRP A 197 19.07 12.73 -7.52
N LEU A 198 18.73 13.99 -7.75
CA LEU A 198 17.79 14.39 -8.82
C LEU A 198 18.35 14.13 -10.22
N ALA A 199 19.67 14.20 -10.40
CA ALA A 199 20.33 13.95 -11.67
C ALA A 199 20.16 12.50 -12.17
N GLU A 200 19.88 11.54 -11.28
CA GLU A 200 19.55 10.17 -11.65
C GLU A 200 18.15 10.01 -12.28
N GLY A 201 17.31 11.05 -12.21
CA GLY A 201 15.91 11.02 -12.63
C GLY A 201 14.99 10.39 -11.59
N ILE A 202 13.69 10.57 -11.81
CA ILE A 202 12.64 10.03 -10.94
C ILE A 202 12.12 8.73 -11.55
N ASP A 203 12.11 7.65 -10.78
CA ASP A 203 11.79 6.29 -11.18
C ASP A 203 10.28 6.02 -11.34
N LEU A 204 9.60 6.90 -12.08
CA LEU A 204 8.19 6.78 -12.43
C LEU A 204 8.04 6.09 -13.79
N ASP A 205 7.36 4.94 -13.83
CA ASP A 205 7.18 4.16 -15.05
C ASP A 205 6.07 4.72 -15.98
N SER A 206 5.85 4.05 -17.12
CA SER A 206 4.80 4.45 -18.08
C SER A 206 3.37 4.22 -17.60
N ASP A 207 3.19 3.51 -16.50
CA ASP A 207 1.91 3.32 -15.82
C ASP A 207 1.71 4.31 -14.66
N ASP A 208 2.58 5.34 -14.59
CA ASP A 208 2.57 6.37 -13.55
C ASP A 208 2.78 5.81 -12.12
N GLN A 209 3.55 4.71 -12.02
CA GLN A 209 3.87 4.07 -10.75
C GLN A 209 5.37 4.13 -10.47
N TYR A 210 5.72 4.44 -9.22
CA TYR A 210 7.10 4.27 -8.74
C TYR A 210 7.48 2.80 -8.68
N THR A 211 8.76 2.51 -8.74
CA THR A 211 9.31 1.15 -8.83
C THR A 211 8.75 0.19 -7.76
N GLU A 212 8.47 0.67 -6.58
CA GLU A 212 7.99 -0.14 -5.45
C GLU A 212 6.50 -0.49 -5.56
N ARG A 213 5.72 0.28 -6.34
CA ARG A 213 4.27 0.10 -6.53
C ARG A 213 3.49 0.00 -5.21
N SER A 214 4.03 0.55 -4.16
CA SER A 214 3.47 0.52 -2.81
C SER A 214 2.49 1.67 -2.65
N THR A 215 1.25 1.41 -3.03
CA THR A 215 0.21 2.44 -3.12
C THR A 215 -0.23 3.00 -1.76
N VAL A 216 -0.14 2.23 -0.68
CA VAL A 216 -0.51 2.70 0.67
C VAL A 216 0.65 3.39 1.38
N VAL A 217 1.89 2.92 1.18
CA VAL A 217 3.03 3.34 2.02
C VAL A 217 4.05 4.16 1.22
N TYR A 218 4.79 3.55 0.29
CA TYR A 218 5.98 4.21 -0.26
C TYR A 218 5.69 5.22 -1.37
N ASN A 219 4.61 5.04 -2.16
CA ASN A 219 4.20 6.06 -3.11
C ASN A 219 3.87 7.38 -2.39
N SER A 220 3.21 7.33 -1.22
CA SER A 220 2.91 8.53 -0.44
C SER A 220 4.15 9.21 0.11
N ILE A 221 5.16 8.44 0.56
CA ILE A 221 6.45 8.97 1.00
C ILE A 221 7.15 9.70 -0.13
N VAL A 222 7.24 9.09 -1.32
CA VAL A 222 7.87 9.72 -2.49
C VAL A 222 7.13 11.00 -2.89
N ASN A 223 5.80 10.96 -2.96
CA ASN A 223 4.99 12.12 -3.32
C ASN A 223 5.19 13.27 -2.32
N GLN A 224 5.15 12.98 -1.02
CA GLN A 224 5.36 13.97 0.03
C GLN A 224 6.77 14.56 -0.04
N ALA A 225 7.79 13.73 -0.18
CA ALA A 225 9.17 14.16 -0.27
C ALA A 225 9.42 15.07 -1.47
N LEU A 226 8.91 14.72 -2.65
CA LEU A 226 9.04 15.55 -3.85
C LEU A 226 8.31 16.90 -3.71
N VAL A 227 7.13 16.92 -3.09
CA VAL A 227 6.42 18.18 -2.78
C VAL A 227 7.24 19.04 -1.83
N ILE A 228 7.81 18.48 -0.78
CA ILE A 228 8.66 19.20 0.19
C ILE A 228 9.87 19.84 -0.52
N VAL A 229 10.58 19.06 -1.34
CA VAL A 229 11.73 19.58 -2.11
C VAL A 229 11.29 20.67 -3.09
N ALA A 230 10.15 20.46 -3.78
CA ALA A 230 9.59 21.42 -4.73
C ALA A 230 9.30 22.78 -4.07
N LEU A 231 8.69 22.75 -2.89
CA LEU A 231 8.30 23.98 -2.17
C LEU A 231 9.50 24.66 -1.52
N LYS A 232 10.35 23.91 -0.81
CA LYS A 232 11.47 24.47 -0.04
C LYS A 232 12.60 25.02 -0.93
N LEU A 233 12.82 24.42 -2.11
CA LEU A 233 13.87 24.85 -3.04
C LEU A 233 13.33 25.60 -4.27
N ASN A 234 12.03 25.94 -4.30
CA ASN A 234 11.36 26.57 -5.43
C ASN A 234 11.60 25.83 -6.77
N ARG A 235 11.34 24.51 -6.78
CA ARG A 235 11.50 23.61 -7.94
C ARG A 235 10.16 23.03 -8.39
N PRO A 236 9.26 23.83 -8.96
CA PRO A 236 7.89 23.40 -9.27
C PRO A 236 7.80 22.22 -10.26
N GLN A 237 8.84 21.97 -11.07
CA GLN A 237 8.91 20.82 -11.98
C GLN A 237 8.83 19.46 -11.24
N LEU A 238 9.21 19.39 -9.97
CA LEU A 238 9.13 18.17 -9.16
C LEU A 238 7.68 17.81 -8.77
N LEU A 239 6.73 18.71 -8.98
CA LEU A 239 5.31 18.42 -8.79
C LEU A 239 4.72 17.58 -9.94
N GLU A 240 5.35 17.56 -11.12
CA GLU A 240 4.82 16.81 -12.27
C GLU A 240 4.81 15.28 -12.04
N PRO A 241 5.90 14.63 -11.58
CA PRO A 241 5.84 13.20 -11.24
C PRO A 241 4.83 12.91 -10.13
N VAL A 242 4.60 13.83 -9.19
CA VAL A 242 3.58 13.69 -8.14
C VAL A 242 2.18 13.69 -8.75
N ARG A 243 1.87 14.62 -9.67
CA ARG A 243 0.59 14.65 -10.40
C ARG A 243 0.36 13.36 -11.17
N ARG A 244 1.37 12.91 -11.92
CA ARG A 244 1.29 11.68 -12.68
C ARG A 244 1.00 10.47 -11.79
N ASN A 245 1.74 10.32 -10.69
CA ASN A 245 1.51 9.21 -9.75
C ASN A 245 0.11 9.27 -9.14
N ILE A 246 -0.34 10.42 -8.64
CA ILE A 246 -1.69 10.55 -8.06
C ILE A 246 -2.75 10.25 -9.11
N ASN A 247 -2.62 10.77 -10.33
CA ASN A 247 -3.56 10.48 -11.43
C ASN A 247 -3.62 8.98 -11.76
N GLY A 248 -2.48 8.28 -11.75
CA GLY A 248 -2.45 6.82 -11.90
C GLY A 248 -3.16 6.10 -10.75
N VAL A 249 -2.95 6.56 -9.51
CA VAL A 249 -3.57 5.99 -8.30
C VAL A 249 -5.10 6.18 -8.29
N LEU A 250 -5.64 7.25 -8.88
CA LEU A 250 -7.11 7.44 -8.99
C LEU A 250 -7.80 6.24 -9.65
N TYR A 251 -7.15 5.58 -10.61
CA TYR A 251 -7.67 4.37 -11.28
C TYR A 251 -7.38 3.07 -10.52
N LEU A 252 -6.72 3.15 -9.38
CA LEU A 252 -6.49 2.03 -8.46
C LEU A 252 -7.46 2.06 -7.26
N LEU A 253 -8.37 3.05 -7.19
CA LEU A 253 -9.32 3.18 -6.11
C LEU A 253 -10.51 2.22 -6.26
N HIS A 254 -10.91 1.66 -5.12
CA HIS A 254 -12.17 0.95 -4.92
C HIS A 254 -13.10 1.83 -4.08
N GLY A 255 -14.39 1.86 -4.43
CA GLY A 255 -15.41 2.49 -3.57
C GLY A 255 -15.69 1.60 -2.36
N SER A 256 -15.76 2.19 -1.18
CA SER A 256 -16.12 1.51 0.08
C SER A 256 -17.15 2.36 0.83
N PRO A 257 -18.38 1.87 1.02
CA PRO A 257 -19.37 2.57 1.84
C PRO A 257 -18.92 2.82 3.28
N ALA A 258 -18.06 1.94 3.84
CA ALA A 258 -17.58 2.07 5.20
C ALA A 258 -16.42 3.07 5.35
N SER A 259 -15.53 3.18 4.35
CA SER A 259 -14.30 3.99 4.44
C SER A 259 -14.11 5.00 3.30
N GLY A 260 -15.10 5.17 2.42
CA GLY A 260 -15.04 6.01 1.22
C GLY A 260 -14.21 5.38 0.12
N TYR A 261 -12.92 5.22 0.29
CA TYR A 261 -12.01 4.64 -0.71
C TYR A 261 -10.97 3.72 -0.09
N GLU A 262 -10.80 2.55 -0.70
CA GLU A 262 -9.63 1.69 -0.51
C GLU A 262 -8.80 1.69 -1.80
N VAL A 263 -7.48 1.52 -1.69
CA VAL A 263 -6.60 1.46 -2.86
C VAL A 263 -6.21 0.03 -3.18
N GLU A 264 -6.01 -0.28 -4.47
CA GLU A 264 -5.52 -1.58 -4.92
C GLU A 264 -4.06 -1.80 -4.46
N THR A 265 -3.84 -2.81 -3.63
CA THR A 265 -2.53 -3.16 -3.09
C THR A 265 -1.95 -4.46 -3.66
N GLY A 266 -2.74 -5.20 -4.44
CA GLY A 266 -2.26 -6.41 -5.13
C GLY A 266 -1.13 -6.17 -6.12
N ILE A 267 -0.89 -4.91 -6.49
CA ILE A 267 0.24 -4.48 -7.33
C ILE A 267 1.55 -4.24 -6.56
N SER A 268 1.49 -4.13 -5.23
CA SER A 268 2.65 -3.76 -4.42
C SER A 268 3.78 -4.79 -4.52
N ARG A 269 5.00 -4.30 -4.42
CA ARG A 269 6.24 -5.09 -4.33
C ARG A 269 6.86 -5.01 -2.94
N ARG A 270 6.09 -4.57 -1.94
CA ARG A 270 6.52 -4.32 -0.57
C ARG A 270 5.53 -4.95 0.43
N GLN A 271 5.76 -4.70 1.70
CA GLN A 271 4.98 -5.26 2.80
C GLN A 271 3.51 -4.86 2.83
N ASP A 272 3.09 -3.85 2.08
CA ASP A 272 1.68 -3.50 1.91
C ASP A 272 0.95 -4.31 0.82
N LEU A 273 1.61 -5.34 0.26
CA LEU A 273 0.97 -6.28 -0.66
C LEU A 273 -0.26 -6.93 -0.01
N ASN A 274 -1.41 -6.81 -0.68
CA ASN A 274 -2.70 -7.34 -0.24
C ASN A 274 -3.21 -6.82 1.12
N THR A 275 -2.65 -5.70 1.62
CA THR A 275 -3.17 -5.02 2.82
C THR A 275 -4.36 -4.11 2.48
N ARG A 276 -5.03 -3.59 3.52
CA ARG A 276 -6.07 -2.57 3.38
C ARG A 276 -5.48 -1.19 3.64
N GLY A 277 -5.93 -0.21 2.89
CA GLY A 277 -5.56 1.18 3.14
C GLY A 277 -6.21 2.14 2.16
N GLY A 278 -6.34 3.39 2.60
CA GLY A 278 -6.80 4.52 1.80
C GLY A 278 -5.66 5.48 1.47
N LEU A 279 -6.02 6.71 1.12
CA LEU A 279 -5.07 7.75 0.72
C LEU A 279 -4.80 8.82 1.80
N ALA A 280 -5.03 8.54 3.09
CA ALA A 280 -4.80 9.52 4.15
C ALA A 280 -3.36 10.07 4.14
N ARG A 281 -2.36 9.21 3.87
CA ARG A 281 -0.96 9.60 3.74
C ARG A 281 -0.66 10.50 2.52
N TYR A 282 -1.57 10.58 1.55
CA TYR A 282 -1.46 11.48 0.39
C TYR A 282 -2.02 12.87 0.66
N TRP A 283 -2.57 13.12 1.85
CA TRP A 283 -3.27 14.37 2.15
C TRP A 283 -2.43 15.59 1.82
N HIS A 284 -1.18 15.66 2.27
CA HIS A 284 -0.32 16.83 2.03
C HIS A 284 -0.10 17.10 0.53
N PRO A 285 0.36 16.16 -0.31
CA PRO A 285 0.45 16.39 -1.75
C PRO A 285 -0.91 16.68 -2.41
N LEU A 286 -1.99 16.05 -1.97
CA LEU A 286 -3.34 16.33 -2.50
C LEU A 286 -3.78 17.77 -2.17
N ALA A 287 -3.58 18.24 -0.95
CA ALA A 287 -3.95 19.58 -0.53
C ALA A 287 -3.12 20.66 -1.27
N VAL A 288 -1.81 20.47 -1.38
CA VAL A 288 -0.91 21.35 -2.13
C VAL A 288 -1.33 21.46 -3.61
N LEU A 289 -1.56 20.31 -4.26
CA LEU A 289 -1.95 20.29 -5.67
C LEU A 289 -3.39 20.77 -5.89
N ALA A 290 -4.32 20.49 -4.96
CA ALA A 290 -5.68 21.01 -5.03
C ALA A 290 -5.70 22.54 -5.04
N GLN A 291 -4.93 23.17 -4.17
CA GLN A 291 -4.84 24.65 -4.11
C GLN A 291 -4.09 25.23 -5.29
N ARG A 292 -2.96 24.61 -5.68
CA ARG A 292 -2.09 25.14 -6.73
C ARG A 292 -2.68 24.98 -8.13
N ASP A 293 -3.22 23.81 -8.41
CA ASP A 293 -3.71 23.44 -9.74
C ASP A 293 -5.22 23.69 -9.90
N LYS A 294 -5.91 24.06 -8.82
CA LYS A 294 -7.38 24.21 -8.74
C LYS A 294 -8.11 22.94 -9.20
N ASN A 295 -7.51 21.77 -8.94
CA ASN A 295 -8.05 20.47 -9.35
C ASN A 295 -9.16 20.02 -8.41
N PRO A 296 -10.42 19.91 -8.88
CA PRO A 296 -11.56 19.60 -8.03
C PRO A 296 -11.56 18.15 -7.51
N VAL A 297 -10.92 17.20 -8.21
CA VAL A 297 -10.79 15.80 -7.75
C VAL A 297 -9.82 15.71 -6.58
N TYR A 298 -8.68 16.40 -6.68
CA TYR A 298 -7.72 16.45 -5.57
C TYR A 298 -8.33 17.13 -4.35
N LEU A 299 -9.13 18.18 -4.57
CA LEU A 299 -9.86 18.87 -3.51
C LEU A 299 -10.82 17.94 -2.77
N THR A 300 -11.60 17.12 -3.52
CA THR A 300 -12.49 16.11 -2.92
C THR A 300 -11.73 15.14 -2.02
N LEU A 301 -10.62 14.59 -2.51
CA LEU A 301 -9.80 13.64 -1.76
C LEU A 301 -9.10 14.30 -0.55
N ALA A 302 -8.58 15.51 -0.73
CA ALA A 302 -7.96 16.25 0.37
C ALA A 302 -8.96 16.52 1.51
N ARG A 303 -10.18 16.93 1.20
CA ARG A 303 -11.26 17.11 2.19
C ARG A 303 -11.64 15.80 2.87
N HIS A 304 -11.80 14.74 2.09
CA HIS A 304 -12.17 13.43 2.62
C HIS A 304 -11.18 12.91 3.66
N TYR A 305 -9.88 13.10 3.43
CA TYR A 305 -8.84 12.60 4.33
C TYR A 305 -8.32 13.64 5.33
N GLN A 306 -8.80 14.88 5.32
CA GLN A 306 -8.32 15.95 6.21
C GLN A 306 -8.45 15.57 7.69
N GLY A 307 -9.59 15.02 8.09
CA GLY A 307 -9.86 14.61 9.46
C GLY A 307 -8.88 13.55 9.98
N ASP A 308 -8.52 12.59 9.15
CA ASP A 308 -7.65 11.46 9.52
C ASP A 308 -6.15 11.80 9.43
N ALA A 309 -5.79 12.70 8.51
CA ALA A 309 -4.41 12.94 8.13
C ALA A 309 -3.74 14.12 8.85
N VAL A 310 -4.54 15.15 9.22
CA VAL A 310 -3.99 16.38 9.77
C VAL A 310 -3.71 16.23 11.27
N GLY A 311 -2.44 16.41 11.63
CA GLY A 311 -1.99 16.53 13.01
C GLY A 311 -1.82 17.97 13.45
N LEU A 312 -1.69 18.20 14.77
CA LEU A 312 -1.54 19.54 15.36
C LEU A 312 -0.30 20.28 14.83
N GLY A 313 0.81 19.59 14.64
CA GLY A 313 2.03 20.18 14.06
C GLY A 313 1.81 20.71 12.63
N GLN A 314 1.07 19.95 11.80
CA GLN A 314 0.71 20.37 10.45
C GLN A 314 -0.23 21.59 10.46
N LEU A 315 -1.25 21.56 11.32
CA LEU A 315 -2.19 22.66 11.51
C LEU A 315 -1.43 23.96 11.88
N MET A 316 -0.45 23.90 12.76
CA MET A 316 0.33 25.06 13.20
C MET A 316 1.39 25.51 12.18
N LEU A 317 1.96 24.59 11.40
CA LEU A 317 2.99 24.92 10.39
C LEU A 317 2.40 25.45 9.10
N GLU A 318 1.27 24.92 8.65
CA GLU A 318 0.70 25.19 7.32
C GLU A 318 -0.81 25.45 7.39
N PRO A 319 -1.30 26.44 8.21
CA PRO A 319 -2.73 26.67 8.39
C PRO A 319 -3.44 27.05 7.08
N GLU A 320 -2.74 27.70 6.14
CA GLU A 320 -3.32 28.05 4.84
C GLU A 320 -3.62 26.83 3.97
N LEU A 321 -2.87 25.73 4.15
CA LEU A 321 -3.08 24.50 3.40
C LEU A 321 -4.39 23.80 3.82
N LEU A 322 -4.91 24.10 5.00
CA LEU A 322 -6.17 23.54 5.52
C LEU A 322 -7.41 24.19 4.90
N LYS A 323 -7.25 25.37 4.28
CA LYS A 323 -8.33 26.10 3.61
C LYS A 323 -8.60 25.48 2.25
N LEU A 324 -9.36 24.40 2.24
CA LEU A 324 -9.72 23.64 1.04
C LEU A 324 -11.04 24.19 0.45
N GLU A 325 -10.98 25.34 -0.22
CA GLU A 325 -12.14 26.04 -0.78
C GLU A 325 -12.43 25.63 -2.23
N GLY A 326 -13.69 25.80 -2.67
CA GLY A 326 -14.13 25.54 -4.04
C GLY A 326 -15.04 24.31 -4.18
N ALA A 327 -15.55 24.07 -5.39
CA ALA A 327 -16.35 22.90 -5.70
C ALA A 327 -15.46 21.68 -5.95
N GLY A 328 -15.75 20.56 -5.29
CA GLY A 328 -15.12 19.28 -5.54
C GLY A 328 -15.72 18.57 -6.76
N ALA A 329 -15.02 17.56 -7.28
CA ALA A 329 -15.51 16.63 -8.28
C ALA A 329 -15.28 15.17 -7.84
N PRO A 330 -16.12 14.22 -8.26
CA PRO A 330 -15.94 12.82 -7.92
C PRO A 330 -14.67 12.25 -8.56
N VAL A 331 -14.08 11.24 -7.91
CA VAL A 331 -13.03 10.43 -8.52
C VAL A 331 -13.60 9.63 -9.71
N PRO A 332 -12.75 9.13 -10.63
CA PRO A 332 -13.20 8.26 -11.71
C PRO A 332 -13.94 7.03 -11.19
N GLU A 333 -15.19 6.81 -11.62
CA GLU A 333 -16.04 5.71 -11.14
C GLU A 333 -16.56 4.80 -12.26
N ASN A 334 -16.41 5.20 -13.52
CA ASN A 334 -16.83 4.44 -14.69
C ASN A 334 -15.70 4.39 -15.70
N TYR A 335 -14.89 3.36 -15.63
CA TYR A 335 -13.73 3.21 -16.53
C TYR A 335 -13.32 1.74 -16.71
N GLU A 336 -12.57 1.54 -17.79
CA GLU A 336 -11.65 0.43 -18.02
C GLU A 336 -10.27 1.03 -18.27
N LYS A 337 -9.28 0.61 -17.52
CA LYS A 337 -7.90 1.13 -17.60
C LYS A 337 -6.90 -0.01 -17.63
N MET A 338 -6.09 -0.05 -18.70
CA MET A 338 -4.93 -0.93 -18.77
C MET A 338 -3.69 -0.24 -18.22
N PHE A 339 -2.91 -0.99 -17.47
CA PHE A 339 -1.57 -0.67 -17.00
C PHE A 339 -0.59 -1.71 -17.56
N PRO A 340 -0.08 -1.52 -18.79
CA PRO A 340 0.67 -2.56 -19.50
C PRO A 340 1.99 -2.94 -18.82
N ARG A 341 2.69 -1.96 -18.23
CA ARG A 341 3.95 -2.18 -17.52
C ARG A 341 3.76 -3.02 -16.27
N MET A 342 2.67 -2.79 -15.53
CA MET A 342 2.28 -3.60 -14.38
C MET A 342 1.69 -4.94 -14.77
N GLY A 343 1.12 -5.07 -15.97
CA GLY A 343 0.33 -6.21 -16.38
C GLY A 343 -1.01 -6.26 -15.63
N VAL A 344 -1.72 -5.14 -15.56
CA VAL A 344 -2.97 -5.01 -14.79
C VAL A 344 -4.04 -4.33 -15.63
N ALA A 345 -5.24 -4.89 -15.62
CA ALA A 345 -6.45 -4.21 -16.06
C ALA A 345 -7.33 -3.87 -14.86
N ARG A 346 -7.82 -2.65 -14.81
CA ARG A 346 -8.76 -2.15 -13.80
C ARG A 346 -10.06 -1.80 -14.45
N ILE A 347 -11.15 -2.29 -13.89
CA ILE A 347 -12.53 -1.97 -14.32
C ILE A 347 -13.27 -1.46 -13.09
N ARG A 348 -13.97 -0.34 -13.24
CA ARG A 348 -14.82 0.20 -12.18
C ARG A 348 -16.16 0.66 -12.76
N ARG A 349 -17.25 0.35 -12.04
CA ARG A 349 -18.62 0.78 -12.30
C ARG A 349 -19.26 1.15 -10.95
N GLY A 350 -19.09 2.40 -10.55
CA GLY A 350 -19.51 2.86 -9.22
C GLY A 350 -18.83 2.09 -8.08
N LEU A 351 -19.62 1.36 -7.29
CA LEU A 351 -19.13 0.51 -6.20
C LEU A 351 -18.57 -0.84 -6.66
N THR A 352 -18.85 -1.26 -7.89
CA THR A 352 -18.28 -2.50 -8.45
C THR A 352 -16.91 -2.20 -9.04
N SER A 353 -15.91 -2.98 -8.66
CA SER A 353 -14.57 -2.87 -9.24
C SER A 353 -13.87 -4.22 -9.35
N ALA A 354 -13.18 -4.44 -10.46
CA ALA A 354 -12.39 -5.64 -10.72
C ALA A 354 -10.93 -5.29 -11.02
N THR A 355 -10.04 -6.19 -10.61
CA THR A 355 -8.62 -6.17 -11.00
C THR A 355 -8.28 -7.48 -11.69
N ILE A 356 -7.65 -7.40 -12.86
CA ILE A 356 -7.19 -8.55 -13.63
C ILE A 356 -5.67 -8.43 -13.77
N PHE A 357 -4.94 -9.40 -13.22
CA PHE A 357 -3.50 -9.51 -13.42
C PHE A 357 -3.21 -10.35 -14.65
N THR A 358 -2.61 -9.75 -15.66
CA THR A 358 -2.48 -10.34 -16.99
C THR A 358 -1.22 -11.15 -17.19
N LYS A 359 -0.32 -11.20 -16.18
CA LYS A 359 0.94 -11.95 -16.24
C LYS A 359 1.46 -12.30 -14.84
N ASP A 360 2.14 -13.43 -14.76
CA ASP A 360 3.00 -13.87 -13.64
C ASP A 360 2.35 -13.94 -12.24
N LYS A 361 1.01 -13.84 -12.13
CA LYS A 361 0.29 -13.94 -10.87
C LYS A 361 -0.73 -15.06 -10.88
N SER A 362 -0.68 -15.93 -9.87
CA SER A 362 -1.70 -16.96 -9.65
C SER A 362 -3.04 -16.35 -9.21
N SER A 363 -3.01 -15.31 -8.38
CA SER A 363 -4.18 -14.50 -8.01
C SER A 363 -4.53 -13.54 -9.14
N PHE A 364 -5.06 -14.07 -10.25
CA PHE A 364 -5.20 -13.32 -11.49
C PHE A 364 -6.46 -12.46 -11.56
N PHE A 365 -7.46 -12.69 -10.71
CA PHE A 365 -8.71 -11.94 -10.73
C PHE A 365 -9.18 -11.62 -9.31
N SER A 366 -9.59 -10.38 -9.07
CA SER A 366 -10.28 -9.94 -7.86
C SER A 366 -11.52 -9.13 -8.22
N LEU A 367 -12.53 -9.16 -7.34
CA LEU A 367 -13.80 -8.47 -7.55
C LEU A 367 -14.30 -7.88 -6.24
N ARG A 368 -14.78 -6.66 -6.31
CA ARG A 368 -15.45 -5.99 -5.18
C ARG A 368 -16.80 -5.42 -5.58
N ARG A 369 -17.74 -5.50 -4.67
CA ARG A 369 -18.97 -4.72 -4.67
C ARG A 369 -19.01 -3.96 -3.34
N GLY A 370 -18.52 -2.71 -3.35
CA GLY A 370 -18.30 -1.98 -2.12
C GLY A 370 -17.43 -2.77 -1.13
N ASP A 371 -18.00 -3.10 0.04
CA ASP A 371 -17.31 -3.82 1.10
C ASP A 371 -17.41 -5.35 1.00
N ALA A 372 -18.23 -5.89 0.08
CA ALA A 372 -18.18 -7.30 -0.28
C ALA A 372 -16.99 -7.56 -1.22
N VAL A 373 -16.02 -8.39 -0.78
CA VAL A 373 -14.72 -8.51 -1.45
C VAL A 373 -14.33 -9.96 -1.66
N ILE A 374 -14.14 -10.33 -2.92
CA ILE A 374 -13.33 -11.46 -3.36
C ILE A 374 -11.93 -10.91 -3.62
N ARG A 375 -10.99 -11.25 -2.73
CA ARG A 375 -9.59 -10.79 -2.82
C ARG A 375 -8.88 -11.40 -4.01
N SER A 376 -9.20 -12.67 -4.28
CA SER A 376 -8.54 -13.44 -5.34
C SER A 376 -9.41 -14.58 -5.81
N VAL A 377 -9.41 -14.77 -7.12
CA VAL A 377 -9.77 -16.05 -7.75
C VAL A 377 -8.50 -16.60 -8.39
N ARG A 378 -8.17 -17.86 -8.08
CA ARG A 378 -7.06 -18.59 -8.68
C ARG A 378 -7.43 -20.06 -8.87
N PHE A 379 -6.73 -20.78 -9.72
CA PHE A 379 -6.95 -22.22 -9.87
C PHE A 379 -5.64 -22.95 -10.14
N ALA A 380 -5.66 -24.26 -9.85
CA ALA A 380 -4.54 -25.14 -10.08
C ALA A 380 -5.02 -26.50 -10.55
N THR A 381 -4.15 -27.23 -11.27
CA THR A 381 -4.34 -28.62 -11.65
C THR A 381 -3.28 -29.52 -11.02
N GLY A 382 -3.61 -30.77 -10.72
CA GLY A 382 -2.67 -31.78 -10.22
C GLY A 382 -1.73 -32.31 -11.32
N PHE A 383 -1.19 -31.38 -12.16
CA PHE A 383 -0.42 -31.75 -13.34
C PHE A 383 1.09 -31.70 -13.07
N PHE A 384 1.73 -32.86 -12.88
CA PHE A 384 3.19 -33.01 -12.69
C PHE A 384 3.80 -32.10 -11.60
N GLY A 385 3.01 -31.70 -10.60
CA GLY A 385 3.45 -30.82 -9.51
C GLY A 385 3.75 -29.38 -9.94
N LYS A 386 3.28 -28.92 -11.11
CA LYS A 386 3.50 -27.57 -11.67
C LYS A 386 2.23 -26.95 -12.26
N GLY A 387 1.07 -27.43 -11.86
CA GLY A 387 -0.23 -27.02 -12.42
C GLY A 387 -0.85 -25.78 -11.81
N GLN A 388 -0.16 -25.00 -10.95
CA GLN A 388 -0.65 -23.69 -10.53
C GLN A 388 -0.78 -22.79 -11.75
N PHE A 389 -1.98 -22.30 -12.01
CA PHE A 389 -2.21 -21.35 -13.10
C PHE A 389 -1.51 -20.01 -12.80
N LYS A 390 -0.59 -19.65 -13.70
CA LYS A 390 0.05 -18.32 -13.78
C LYS A 390 0.07 -17.94 -15.26
N PRO A 391 -0.68 -16.92 -15.70
CA PRO A 391 -0.78 -16.62 -17.11
C PRO A 391 0.59 -16.25 -17.69
N THR A 392 0.95 -16.92 -18.79
CA THR A 392 2.15 -16.63 -19.57
C THR A 392 1.82 -15.89 -20.86
N VAL A 393 0.56 -15.99 -21.32
CA VAL A 393 0.07 -15.29 -22.51
C VAL A 393 -1.20 -14.54 -22.12
N PHE A 394 -1.28 -13.30 -22.55
CA PHE A 394 -2.46 -12.44 -22.41
C PHE A 394 -2.90 -11.95 -23.79
N THR A 395 -4.21 -12.04 -24.03
CA THR A 395 -4.86 -11.49 -25.22
C THR A 395 -6.08 -10.66 -24.81
N ARG A 396 -6.10 -9.38 -25.20
CA ARG A 396 -7.30 -8.54 -25.09
C ARG A 396 -8.16 -8.75 -26.32
N GLN A 397 -9.37 -9.25 -26.11
CA GLN A 397 -10.43 -9.33 -27.11
C GLN A 397 -11.44 -8.17 -26.90
N THR A 398 -12.33 -7.92 -27.84
CA THR A 398 -13.29 -6.79 -27.79
C THR A 398 -14.03 -6.70 -26.45
N ASN A 399 -14.49 -7.83 -25.90
CA ASN A 399 -15.27 -7.87 -24.65
C ASN A 399 -14.69 -8.88 -23.64
N ALA A 400 -13.43 -9.29 -23.77
CA ALA A 400 -12.83 -10.29 -22.89
C ALA A 400 -11.33 -10.09 -22.66
N TYR A 401 -10.88 -10.54 -21.50
CA TYR A 401 -9.48 -10.69 -21.13
C TYR A 401 -9.17 -12.18 -21.09
N VAL A 402 -8.34 -12.65 -22.02
CA VAL A 402 -7.98 -14.08 -22.14
C VAL A 402 -6.57 -14.29 -21.63
N LEU A 403 -6.45 -15.11 -20.61
CA LEU A 403 -5.20 -15.50 -19.94
C LEU A 403 -4.95 -16.98 -20.23
N THR A 404 -3.73 -17.34 -20.64
CA THR A 404 -3.42 -18.72 -21.01
C THR A 404 -2.07 -19.15 -20.46
N GLN A 405 -1.96 -20.43 -20.12
CA GLN A 405 -0.74 -21.13 -19.75
C GLN A 405 -0.72 -22.52 -20.40
N ALA A 406 0.39 -22.86 -21.06
CA ALA A 406 0.61 -24.20 -21.58
C ALA A 406 1.67 -24.93 -20.75
N LEU A 407 1.40 -26.20 -20.42
CA LEU A 407 2.26 -27.03 -19.60
C LEU A 407 2.62 -28.33 -20.32
N GLU A 408 3.84 -28.81 -20.10
CA GLU A 408 4.29 -30.15 -20.52
C GLU A 408 4.77 -30.94 -19.31
N GLY A 409 4.41 -32.22 -19.26
CA GLY A 409 4.84 -33.18 -18.25
C GLY A 409 5.53 -34.37 -18.90
N PRO A 410 6.85 -34.32 -19.15
CA PRO A 410 7.62 -35.44 -19.68
C PRO A 410 8.09 -36.38 -18.58
N TYR A 411 8.34 -37.65 -18.96
CA TYR A 411 9.21 -38.55 -18.23
C TYR A 411 10.58 -38.59 -18.91
N TYR A 412 11.64 -38.68 -18.11
CA TYR A 412 13.02 -38.54 -18.58
C TYR A 412 13.71 -39.90 -18.61
N GLN A 413 14.31 -40.24 -19.74
CA GLN A 413 15.05 -41.45 -19.94
C GLN A 413 16.50 -41.33 -19.44
N PRO A 414 17.20 -42.48 -19.24
CA PRO A 414 18.65 -42.44 -19.02
C PRO A 414 19.38 -41.79 -20.19
N PHE A 415 20.58 -41.31 -19.95
CA PHE A 415 21.48 -40.94 -21.02
C PHE A 415 21.92 -42.21 -21.79
N THR A 416 22.41 -42.01 -23.00
CA THR A 416 23.01 -43.10 -23.80
C THR A 416 24.02 -43.89 -22.95
N PRO A 417 24.05 -45.22 -23.04
CA PRO A 417 25.00 -46.04 -22.31
C PRO A 417 26.45 -45.55 -22.47
N GLY A 418 27.20 -45.52 -21.35
CA GLY A 418 28.59 -45.04 -21.32
C GLY A 418 28.76 -43.55 -21.01
N ARG A 419 27.71 -42.74 -21.09
CA ARG A 419 27.78 -41.35 -20.64
C ARG A 419 27.69 -41.23 -19.11
N ARG A 420 28.79 -40.89 -18.45
CA ARG A 420 28.79 -40.52 -17.03
C ARG A 420 28.33 -39.08 -16.90
N VAL A 421 27.69 -38.76 -15.78
CA VAL A 421 27.20 -37.44 -15.48
C VAL A 421 27.68 -37.08 -14.07
N ASP A 422 28.50 -36.04 -13.99
CA ASP A 422 29.05 -35.54 -12.71
C ASP A 422 28.18 -34.42 -12.11
N MET A 423 26.93 -34.33 -12.58
CA MET A 423 25.91 -33.34 -12.16
C MET A 423 24.70 -34.04 -11.59
N THR A 424 23.91 -33.31 -10.81
CA THR A 424 22.65 -33.83 -10.25
C THR A 424 21.62 -34.13 -11.33
N PHE A 425 20.60 -34.91 -10.99
CA PHE A 425 19.48 -35.18 -11.90
C PHE A 425 18.79 -33.91 -12.35
N ASP A 426 18.57 -32.95 -11.43
CA ASP A 426 17.86 -31.69 -11.72
C ASP A 426 18.64 -30.81 -12.71
N GLU A 427 19.96 -30.72 -12.58
CA GLU A 427 20.82 -29.97 -13.50
C GLU A 427 20.87 -30.58 -14.91
N THR A 428 20.66 -31.86 -15.02
CA THR A 428 20.77 -32.59 -16.30
C THR A 428 19.41 -32.98 -16.88
N ARG A 429 18.32 -32.79 -16.15
CA ARG A 429 16.97 -33.27 -16.49
C ARG A 429 16.54 -32.88 -17.90
N GLU A 430 16.66 -31.59 -18.27
CA GLU A 430 16.23 -31.09 -19.57
C GLU A 430 17.07 -31.57 -20.75
N GLN A 431 18.27 -32.10 -20.47
CA GLN A 431 19.16 -32.67 -21.48
C GLN A 431 18.87 -34.15 -21.81
N ARG A 432 17.99 -34.78 -21.02
CA ARG A 432 17.63 -36.19 -21.15
C ARG A 432 16.60 -36.40 -22.26
N PRO A 433 16.59 -37.55 -22.94
CA PRO A 433 15.52 -37.90 -23.85
C PRO A 433 14.18 -37.94 -23.08
N LYS A 434 13.12 -37.41 -23.67
CA LYS A 434 11.79 -37.32 -23.09
C LYS A 434 10.87 -38.39 -23.69
N THR A 435 10.04 -39.02 -22.83
CA THR A 435 9.01 -39.96 -23.25
C THR A 435 7.69 -39.64 -22.56
N GLN A 436 6.59 -40.23 -23.04
CA GLN A 436 5.23 -40.07 -22.54
C GLN A 436 4.91 -38.60 -22.19
N VAL A 437 5.28 -37.68 -23.06
CA VAL A 437 5.08 -36.24 -22.86
C VAL A 437 3.59 -35.95 -22.79
N GLN A 438 3.11 -35.61 -21.61
CA GLN A 438 1.74 -35.16 -21.39
C GLN A 438 1.69 -33.64 -21.62
N LYS A 439 0.53 -33.15 -22.08
CA LYS A 439 0.30 -31.72 -22.32
C LYS A 439 -0.98 -31.27 -21.65
N LEU A 440 -0.96 -30.07 -21.12
CA LEU A 440 -2.14 -29.44 -20.53
C LEU A 440 -2.13 -27.95 -20.89
N THR A 441 -3.24 -27.45 -21.42
CA THR A 441 -3.47 -26.03 -21.64
C THR A 441 -4.52 -25.55 -20.67
N GLN A 442 -4.21 -24.50 -19.91
CA GLN A 442 -5.09 -23.85 -18.97
C GLN A 442 -5.41 -22.45 -19.46
N SER A 443 -6.67 -22.00 -19.32
CA SER A 443 -7.04 -20.63 -19.64
C SER A 443 -8.14 -20.09 -18.71
N ALA A 444 -8.11 -18.77 -18.53
CA ALA A 444 -9.15 -17.99 -17.87
C ALA A 444 -9.59 -16.86 -18.81
N GLU A 445 -10.89 -16.79 -19.09
CA GLU A 445 -11.48 -15.73 -19.87
C GLU A 445 -12.44 -14.92 -19.00
N ILE A 446 -12.13 -13.64 -18.80
CA ILE A 446 -12.91 -12.73 -17.95
C ILE A 446 -13.68 -11.76 -18.85
N ARG A 447 -14.99 -11.66 -18.63
CA ARG A 447 -15.89 -10.72 -19.33
C ARG A 447 -16.70 -9.93 -18.31
N GLU A 448 -16.86 -8.63 -18.58
CA GLU A 448 -17.87 -7.83 -17.89
C GLU A 448 -19.27 -8.20 -18.43
N THR A 449 -20.26 -8.30 -17.53
CA THR A 449 -21.67 -8.57 -17.86
C THR A 449 -22.56 -7.48 -17.25
N PRO A 450 -23.82 -7.34 -17.67
CA PRO A 450 -24.75 -6.38 -17.05
C PRO A 450 -24.95 -6.59 -15.53
N GLN A 451 -24.75 -7.81 -15.02
CA GLN A 451 -24.93 -8.16 -13.61
C GLN A 451 -23.61 -8.24 -12.82
N GLY A 452 -22.44 -8.09 -13.47
CA GLY A 452 -21.13 -8.21 -12.83
C GLY A 452 -20.07 -8.77 -13.76
N PHE A 453 -19.59 -10.00 -13.52
CA PHE A 453 -18.53 -10.62 -14.33
C PHE A 453 -18.80 -12.11 -14.59
N ALA A 454 -18.35 -12.58 -15.76
CA ALA A 454 -18.28 -13.99 -16.09
C ALA A 454 -16.80 -14.40 -16.22
N LEU A 455 -16.42 -15.48 -15.56
CA LEU A 455 -15.08 -16.08 -15.61
C LEU A 455 -15.20 -17.50 -16.14
N ARG A 456 -14.78 -17.73 -17.38
CA ARG A 456 -14.68 -19.07 -17.97
C ARG A 456 -13.30 -19.64 -17.69
N ILE A 457 -13.25 -20.77 -17.01
CA ILE A 457 -12.02 -21.53 -16.74
C ILE A 457 -12.03 -22.79 -17.59
N ARG A 458 -10.96 -22.99 -18.37
CA ARG A 458 -10.77 -24.18 -19.21
C ARG A 458 -9.43 -24.83 -18.89
N ALA A 459 -9.45 -26.18 -18.86
CA ALA A 459 -8.23 -26.99 -18.80
C ALA A 459 -8.41 -28.20 -19.73
N GLU A 460 -7.56 -28.29 -20.75
CA GLU A 460 -7.67 -29.27 -21.83
C GLU A 460 -6.33 -29.92 -22.14
N GLY A 461 -6.38 -31.19 -22.53
CA GLY A 461 -5.20 -32.03 -22.86
C GLY A 461 -5.27 -33.36 -22.16
N THR A 462 -4.35 -33.64 -21.24
CA THR A 462 -4.36 -34.87 -20.43
C THR A 462 -5.68 -34.97 -19.66
N LYS A 463 -6.35 -36.14 -19.76
CA LYS A 463 -7.65 -36.38 -19.16
C LYS A 463 -7.56 -36.73 -17.66
N ASP A 464 -8.66 -36.49 -16.96
CA ASP A 464 -8.86 -36.84 -15.56
C ASP A 464 -7.85 -36.18 -14.59
N VAL A 465 -7.24 -35.07 -15.00
CA VAL A 465 -6.36 -34.28 -14.13
C VAL A 465 -7.24 -33.50 -13.14
N PRO A 466 -7.06 -33.69 -11.81
CA PRO A 466 -7.83 -32.94 -10.82
C PRO A 466 -7.51 -31.44 -10.89
N LEU A 467 -8.57 -30.64 -10.80
CA LEU A 467 -8.53 -29.17 -10.83
C LEU A 467 -9.23 -28.62 -9.59
N THR A 468 -8.65 -27.60 -9.00
CA THR A 468 -9.25 -26.83 -7.91
C THR A 468 -9.27 -25.35 -8.23
N ILE A 469 -10.37 -24.66 -7.89
CA ILE A 469 -10.54 -23.22 -7.98
C ILE A 469 -10.68 -22.71 -6.55
N GLU A 470 -9.86 -21.76 -6.16
CA GLU A 470 -9.94 -21.06 -4.88
C GLU A 470 -10.54 -19.67 -5.08
N ILE A 471 -11.62 -19.39 -4.37
CA ILE A 471 -12.24 -18.07 -4.22
C ILE A 471 -11.91 -17.57 -2.82
N ASN A 472 -10.88 -16.73 -2.68
CA ASN A 472 -10.46 -16.19 -1.40
C ASN A 472 -11.21 -14.88 -1.11
N CYS A 473 -11.79 -14.82 0.08
CA CYS A 473 -12.63 -13.72 0.53
C CYS A 473 -11.95 -12.89 1.61
N ARG A 474 -12.49 -11.72 1.90
CA ARG A 474 -12.07 -10.90 3.02
C ARG A 474 -12.54 -11.53 4.34
N GLU A 475 -11.76 -11.39 5.42
CA GLU A 475 -12.00 -12.03 6.72
C GLU A 475 -13.32 -11.60 7.37
N ASP A 476 -13.78 -10.39 7.07
CA ASP A 476 -15.02 -9.83 7.61
C ASP A 476 -16.25 -10.07 6.72
N ALA A 477 -16.11 -10.91 5.68
CA ALA A 477 -17.21 -11.30 4.80
C ALA A 477 -18.13 -12.33 5.49
N THR A 478 -19.43 -12.16 5.26
CA THR A 478 -20.43 -13.20 5.58
C THR A 478 -20.56 -14.13 4.38
N LEU A 479 -20.41 -15.43 4.62
CA LEU A 479 -20.50 -16.47 3.60
C LEU A 479 -21.82 -17.24 3.78
N ASP A 480 -22.54 -17.45 2.68
CA ASP A 480 -23.77 -18.23 2.64
C ASP A 480 -23.75 -19.25 1.50
N GLY A 481 -24.45 -20.39 1.66
CA GLY A 481 -24.45 -21.50 0.70
C GLY A 481 -23.18 -22.35 0.75
N VAL A 482 -22.41 -22.29 1.84
CA VAL A 482 -21.16 -23.05 2.03
C VAL A 482 -21.13 -23.79 3.35
N ASP A 483 -20.41 -24.93 3.39
CA ASP A 483 -20.03 -25.64 4.60
C ASP A 483 -18.56 -25.38 4.92
N GLN A 484 -18.25 -25.14 6.19
CA GLN A 484 -16.87 -25.06 6.67
C GLN A 484 -16.30 -26.47 6.82
N VAL A 485 -15.18 -26.71 6.15
CA VAL A 485 -14.48 -28.02 6.16
C VAL A 485 -13.37 -28.04 7.22
N SER A 486 -12.65 -26.94 7.33
CA SER A 486 -11.62 -26.69 8.34
C SER A 486 -11.45 -25.20 8.56
N HIS A 487 -10.48 -24.75 9.38
CA HIS A 487 -10.23 -23.34 9.61
C HIS A 487 -10.01 -22.59 8.29
N ASP A 488 -10.88 -21.63 7.99
CA ASP A 488 -10.86 -20.79 6.78
C ASP A 488 -10.96 -21.58 5.44
N VAL A 489 -11.41 -22.83 5.46
CA VAL A 489 -11.66 -23.66 4.27
C VAL A 489 -13.13 -23.99 4.17
N TYR A 490 -13.72 -23.63 3.04
CA TYR A 490 -15.14 -23.82 2.76
C TYR A 490 -15.35 -24.56 1.43
N ARG A 491 -16.46 -25.26 1.34
CA ARG A 491 -16.97 -25.85 0.10
C ARG A 491 -18.43 -25.45 -0.11
N PRO A 492 -18.96 -25.53 -1.33
CA PRO A 492 -20.40 -25.37 -1.53
C PRO A 492 -21.20 -26.37 -0.70
N HIS A 493 -22.27 -25.91 -0.08
CA HIS A 493 -23.23 -26.79 0.56
C HIS A 493 -23.87 -27.74 -0.48
N PRO A 494 -24.01 -29.03 -0.23
CA PRO A 494 -24.64 -29.97 -1.17
C PRO A 494 -26.04 -29.48 -1.57
N GLY A 495 -26.25 -29.33 -2.89
CA GLY A 495 -27.51 -28.80 -3.44
C GLY A 495 -27.68 -27.30 -3.48
N ALA A 496 -26.70 -26.53 -2.99
CA ALA A 496 -26.72 -25.07 -3.14
C ALA A 496 -26.63 -24.68 -4.63
N ALA A 497 -27.58 -23.86 -5.11
CA ALA A 497 -27.55 -23.38 -6.48
C ALA A 497 -26.50 -22.27 -6.70
N ARG A 498 -26.14 -21.56 -5.64
CA ARG A 498 -25.16 -20.45 -5.61
C ARG A 498 -24.58 -20.27 -4.22
N ILE A 499 -23.43 -19.64 -4.14
CA ILE A 499 -22.86 -19.12 -2.91
C ILE A 499 -22.98 -17.59 -2.89
N SER A 500 -22.99 -16.99 -1.69
CA SER A 500 -23.02 -15.54 -1.51
C SER A 500 -21.90 -15.10 -0.58
N ILE A 501 -21.16 -14.08 -1.01
CA ILE A 501 -20.12 -13.39 -0.25
C ILE A 501 -20.65 -11.97 -0.02
N SER A 502 -20.95 -11.61 1.23
CA SER A 502 -21.63 -10.34 1.53
C SER A 502 -20.97 -9.56 2.66
N ARG A 503 -21.20 -8.23 2.65
CA ARG A 503 -20.87 -7.33 3.74
C ARG A 503 -21.87 -6.17 3.75
N GLY A 504 -22.59 -5.98 4.86
CA GLY A 504 -23.68 -5.02 4.92
C GLY A 504 -24.73 -5.28 3.84
N ALA A 505 -25.05 -4.26 3.06
CA ALA A 505 -26.04 -4.36 1.97
C ALA A 505 -25.45 -4.85 0.62
N GLN A 506 -24.15 -5.07 0.54
CA GLN A 506 -23.47 -5.48 -0.70
C GLN A 506 -23.22 -6.98 -0.72
N ALA A 507 -23.41 -7.60 -1.88
CA ALA A 507 -23.13 -9.01 -2.07
C ALA A 507 -22.55 -9.32 -3.45
N ILE A 508 -21.78 -10.41 -3.52
CA ILE A 508 -21.32 -11.07 -4.75
C ILE A 508 -21.82 -12.51 -4.68
N ARG A 509 -22.62 -12.92 -5.66
CA ARG A 509 -23.14 -14.29 -5.77
C ARG A 509 -22.40 -15.02 -6.87
N VAL A 510 -22.05 -16.29 -6.60
CA VAL A 510 -21.28 -17.10 -7.56
C VAL A 510 -22.05 -18.36 -7.91
N SER A 511 -22.14 -18.67 -9.20
CA SER A 511 -22.73 -19.91 -9.76
C SER A 511 -22.15 -20.19 -11.15
N PRO A 512 -22.18 -21.45 -11.64
CA PRO A 512 -22.47 -22.68 -10.95
C PRO A 512 -21.37 -23.09 -9.96
N LEU A 513 -21.61 -24.16 -9.18
CA LEU A 513 -20.74 -24.62 -8.11
C LEU A 513 -20.25 -26.05 -8.38
N PRO A 514 -19.27 -26.28 -9.27
CA PRO A 514 -18.78 -27.62 -9.56
C PRO A 514 -18.02 -28.20 -8.35
N VAL A 515 -18.34 -29.47 -7.98
CA VAL A 515 -17.66 -30.23 -6.94
C VAL A 515 -17.51 -31.69 -7.42
N ALA A 516 -16.34 -31.99 -8.00
CA ALA A 516 -16.06 -33.34 -8.52
C ALA A 516 -15.22 -34.17 -7.54
N HIS A 517 -14.48 -33.55 -6.64
CA HIS A 517 -13.64 -34.24 -5.64
C HIS A 517 -13.39 -33.32 -4.44
N ASN A 518 -12.79 -33.90 -3.36
CA ASN A 518 -12.52 -33.18 -2.11
C ASN A 518 -11.03 -32.84 -1.90
N TRP A 519 -10.19 -32.94 -2.93
CA TRP A 519 -8.77 -32.58 -2.85
C TRP A 519 -8.57 -31.11 -3.23
N TYR A 520 -8.54 -30.21 -2.25
CA TYR A 520 -8.50 -28.77 -2.48
C TYR A 520 -7.10 -28.25 -2.84
N GLU A 521 -6.07 -28.72 -2.15
CA GLU A 521 -4.67 -28.36 -2.42
C GLU A 521 -4.02 -29.44 -3.31
N VAL A 522 -4.41 -29.46 -4.59
CA VAL A 522 -3.85 -30.42 -5.55
C VAL A 522 -2.33 -30.24 -5.67
N ARG A 523 -1.61 -31.34 -5.93
CA ARG A 523 -0.14 -31.32 -5.97
C ARG A 523 0.36 -30.31 -7.01
N GLY A 524 1.16 -29.34 -6.56
CA GLY A 524 1.68 -28.24 -7.37
C GLY A 524 0.86 -26.95 -7.28
N ALA A 525 -0.25 -26.96 -6.53
CA ALA A 525 -0.90 -25.71 -6.12
C ALA A 525 -0.03 -24.96 -5.11
N GLU A 526 -0.11 -23.64 -5.15
CA GLU A 526 0.38 -22.79 -4.06
C GLU A 526 -0.49 -22.99 -2.82
N SER A 527 0.08 -22.83 -1.63
CA SER A 527 -0.64 -22.90 -0.36
C SER A 527 -1.87 -21.99 -0.35
N LYS A 528 -2.93 -22.39 0.36
CA LYS A 528 -4.14 -21.61 0.55
C LYS A 528 -3.80 -20.17 0.96
N LEU A 529 -4.49 -19.19 0.37
CA LEU A 529 -4.34 -17.81 0.77
C LEU A 529 -4.84 -17.58 2.21
N PRO A 530 -4.27 -16.61 2.96
CA PRO A 530 -4.81 -16.23 4.27
C PRO A 530 -6.27 -15.80 4.20
N GLY A 531 -7.05 -16.11 5.26
CA GLY A 531 -8.47 -15.81 5.35
C GLY A 531 -9.37 -16.86 4.67
N PRO A 532 -10.69 -16.62 4.67
CA PRO A 532 -11.69 -17.57 4.16
C PRO A 532 -11.52 -17.86 2.67
N SER A 533 -11.42 -19.14 2.32
CA SER A 533 -11.35 -19.61 0.93
C SER A 533 -12.42 -20.66 0.64
N ILE A 534 -13.17 -20.45 -0.43
CA ILE A 534 -14.18 -21.39 -0.95
C ILE A 534 -13.56 -22.14 -2.11
N PHE A 535 -13.62 -23.48 -2.07
CA PHE A 535 -13.03 -24.34 -3.08
C PHE A 535 -14.09 -25.00 -3.95
N LEU A 536 -13.93 -24.82 -5.28
CA LEU A 536 -14.68 -25.56 -6.32
C LEU A 536 -13.71 -26.54 -6.98
N THR A 537 -14.21 -27.71 -7.42
CA THR A 537 -13.33 -28.74 -7.94
C THR A 537 -13.86 -29.36 -9.23
N GLY A 538 -12.95 -29.85 -10.07
CA GLY A 538 -13.27 -30.46 -11.36
C GLY A 538 -12.20 -31.44 -11.82
N LEU A 539 -12.44 -32.06 -12.96
CA LEU A 539 -11.53 -32.97 -13.67
C LEU A 539 -11.41 -32.51 -15.12
N THR A 540 -10.24 -32.65 -15.73
CA THR A 540 -10.08 -32.39 -17.17
C THR A 540 -10.70 -33.49 -18.05
N PRO A 541 -11.25 -33.15 -19.24
CA PRO A 541 -11.40 -31.80 -19.79
C PRO A 541 -12.39 -30.97 -18.96
N PHE A 542 -12.00 -29.77 -18.60
CA PHE A 542 -12.80 -28.86 -17.78
C PHE A 542 -13.12 -27.59 -18.56
N ASP A 543 -14.38 -27.19 -18.57
CA ASP A 543 -14.85 -25.97 -19.23
C ASP A 543 -16.11 -25.46 -18.50
N ILE A 544 -15.91 -24.49 -17.61
CA ILE A 544 -17.02 -23.93 -16.79
C ILE A 544 -16.94 -22.41 -16.82
N THR A 545 -18.09 -21.77 -16.93
CA THR A 545 -18.24 -20.33 -16.74
C THR A 545 -18.84 -20.05 -15.37
N LEU A 546 -18.08 -19.43 -14.48
CA LEU A 546 -18.55 -18.92 -13.20
C LEU A 546 -19.12 -17.51 -13.42
N ASN A 547 -20.34 -17.28 -13.00
CA ASN A 547 -20.98 -15.96 -13.03
C ASN A 547 -20.85 -15.35 -11.63
N PHE A 548 -20.35 -14.12 -11.57
CA PHE A 548 -20.21 -13.29 -10.38
C PHE A 548 -21.23 -12.17 -10.47
N GLU A 549 -22.40 -12.37 -9.86
CA GLU A 549 -23.48 -11.38 -9.84
C GLU A 549 -23.34 -10.46 -8.64
N VAL A 550 -23.36 -9.14 -8.86
CA VAL A 550 -23.20 -8.12 -7.83
C VAL A 550 -24.54 -7.46 -7.49
N THR A 551 -24.83 -7.29 -6.21
CA THR A 551 -26.06 -6.66 -5.72
C THR A 551 -25.81 -5.65 -4.61
#